data_1fb758dab18bcdb797268e2a0622c474
#
_entry.id   1fb758dab18bcdb797268e2a0622c474
#
_cell.length_a   1.000
_cell.length_b   1.000
_cell.length_c   1.000
_cell.angle_alpha   90.00
_cell.angle_beta   90.00
_cell.angle_gamma   90.00
#
_symmetry.space_group_name_H-M   'P 1'
#
loop_
_entity.id
_entity.type
_entity.pdbx_description
1 polymer ?
#
loop_
_entity_poly.entity_id
_entity_poly.type
_entity_poly.pdbx_seq_one_letter_code
_entity_poly.pdbx_strand_id
1 'polypeptide(L)'
;MGRLLLILGVLCAMAVPLSAQARTTVERVTFEDEFPLCNGHLIHISGPLLLTRTDTFTPSGGHVFAFHAQPQGVRGVDLVDGTVFRAVGLTRDLIVESPPGGTTETFVNRFHIQATGGAESYIITDLFHITITPDGTVRVEVEVHSEPC
;
A
#
# COMPACT_ATOMS: atom_id res chain seq x y z
N MET A 1 -21.92 -62.26 39.54
CA MET A 1 -22.18 -60.83 39.68
C MET A 1 -20.94 -60.09 39.20
N GLY A 2 -20.87 -59.79 37.90
CA GLY A 2 -19.73 -59.06 37.27
C GLY A 2 -20.12 -57.66 37.09
N ARG A 3 -19.36 -56.70 37.65
CA ARG A 3 -19.49 -55.26 37.44
C ARG A 3 -18.65 -54.87 36.21
N LEU A 4 -19.33 -54.54 35.13
CA LEU A 4 -18.71 -53.90 33.89
C LEU A 4 -18.46 -52.45 34.20
N LEU A 5 -17.18 -52.03 34.30
CA LEU A 5 -16.76 -50.61 34.38
C LEU A 5 -16.64 -50.07 32.95
N LEU A 6 -17.58 -49.20 32.55
CA LEU A 6 -17.53 -48.42 31.34
C LEU A 6 -16.63 -47.21 31.60
N ILE A 7 -15.41 -47.22 31.03
CA ILE A 7 -14.52 -46.07 31.01
C ILE A 7 -14.93 -45.20 29.80
N LEU A 8 -15.63 -44.11 30.09
CA LEU A 8 -15.97 -43.07 29.09
C LEU A 8 -14.75 -42.17 28.91
N GLY A 9 -13.96 -42.44 27.87
CA GLY A 9 -12.85 -41.59 27.48
C GLY A 9 -13.36 -40.30 26.83
N VAL A 10 -13.31 -39.20 27.56
CA VAL A 10 -13.57 -37.85 26.99
C VAL A 10 -12.37 -37.46 26.15
N LEU A 11 -12.47 -37.57 24.82
CA LEU A 11 -11.54 -36.99 23.88
C LEU A 11 -11.73 -35.46 23.88
N CYS A 12 -10.92 -34.75 24.66
CA CYS A 12 -10.83 -33.29 24.59
C CYS A 12 -10.07 -32.94 23.31
N ALA A 13 -10.78 -32.70 22.21
CA ALA A 13 -10.20 -32.16 20.99
C ALA A 13 -9.71 -30.72 21.29
N MET A 14 -8.41 -30.55 21.51
CA MET A 14 -7.80 -29.26 21.61
C MET A 14 -7.87 -28.62 20.22
N ALA A 15 -8.84 -27.73 20.01
CA ALA A 15 -8.87 -26.84 18.84
C ALA A 15 -7.69 -25.89 18.97
N VAL A 16 -6.62 -26.16 18.22
CA VAL A 16 -5.50 -25.22 18.09
C VAL A 16 -6.05 -24.01 17.32
N PRO A 17 -6.02 -22.81 17.89
CA PRO A 17 -6.46 -21.63 17.16
C PRO A 17 -5.55 -21.45 15.94
N LEU A 18 -6.12 -21.47 14.73
CA LEU A 18 -5.41 -21.05 13.53
C LEU A 18 -5.10 -19.56 13.71
N SER A 19 -3.83 -19.24 13.88
CA SER A 19 -3.37 -17.85 13.95
C SER A 19 -3.22 -17.26 12.55
N ALA A 20 -3.51 -15.96 12.40
CA ALA A 20 -3.18 -15.22 11.19
C ALA A 20 -1.67 -15.30 10.94
N GLN A 21 -1.28 -15.55 9.69
CA GLN A 21 0.13 -15.54 9.27
C GLN A 21 0.42 -14.25 8.52
N ALA A 22 1.37 -13.48 9.02
CA ALA A 22 1.85 -12.27 8.37
C ALA A 22 3.30 -12.45 7.91
N ARG A 23 3.59 -12.02 6.68
CA ARG A 23 4.93 -11.96 6.11
C ARG A 23 5.22 -10.55 5.65
N THR A 24 6.27 -9.95 6.20
CA THR A 24 6.73 -8.62 5.77
C THR A 24 8.06 -8.74 5.05
N THR A 25 8.17 -8.06 3.91
CA THR A 25 9.41 -7.87 3.16
C THR A 25 9.71 -6.38 3.07
N VAL A 26 10.99 -6.03 3.16
CA VAL A 26 11.47 -4.66 3.01
C VAL A 26 12.55 -4.66 1.94
N GLU A 27 12.40 -3.79 0.95
CA GLU A 27 13.32 -3.68 -0.17
C GLU A 27 13.67 -2.22 -0.41
N ARG A 28 14.91 -1.98 -0.84
CA ARG A 28 15.33 -0.66 -1.32
C ARG A 28 15.51 -0.75 -2.83
N VAL A 29 14.78 0.09 -3.56
CA VAL A 29 14.86 0.20 -5.02
C VAL A 29 15.30 1.59 -5.42
N THR A 30 15.82 1.72 -6.64
CA THR A 30 16.04 3.02 -7.26
C THR A 30 14.80 3.40 -8.06
N PHE A 31 14.28 4.58 -7.78
CA PHE A 31 13.20 5.21 -8.52
C PHE A 31 13.79 6.23 -9.50
N GLU A 32 13.24 6.30 -10.69
CA GLU A 32 13.61 7.29 -11.71
C GLU A 32 12.38 7.55 -12.58
N ASP A 33 12.03 8.82 -12.77
CA ASP A 33 10.89 9.24 -13.57
C ASP A 33 11.05 10.68 -14.04
N GLU A 34 10.25 11.08 -15.04
CA GLU A 34 10.15 12.44 -15.54
C GLU A 34 8.68 12.84 -15.63
N PHE A 35 8.35 14.02 -15.15
CA PHE A 35 6.99 14.54 -15.26
C PHE A 35 6.98 16.08 -15.43
N PRO A 36 5.89 16.63 -16.02
CA PRO A 36 5.75 18.06 -16.22
C PRO A 36 5.45 18.78 -14.90
N LEU A 37 6.02 19.95 -14.72
CA LEU A 37 5.68 20.93 -13.71
C LEU A 37 4.60 21.90 -14.21
N CYS A 38 3.97 22.65 -13.30
CA CYS A 38 2.93 23.63 -13.62
C CYS A 38 3.40 24.75 -14.56
N ASN A 39 4.68 25.08 -14.56
CA ASN A 39 5.28 26.07 -15.47
C ASN A 39 5.57 25.51 -16.89
N GLY A 40 5.24 24.23 -17.14
CA GLY A 40 5.50 23.53 -18.39
C GLY A 40 6.92 22.98 -18.54
N HIS A 41 7.78 23.15 -17.54
CA HIS A 41 9.09 22.49 -17.49
C HIS A 41 8.95 21.00 -17.18
N LEU A 42 9.98 20.21 -17.50
CA LEU A 42 10.12 18.83 -17.08
C LEU A 42 11.05 18.74 -15.89
N ILE A 43 10.66 17.98 -14.89
CA ILE A 43 11.53 17.57 -13.81
C ILE A 43 11.96 16.11 -14.01
N HIS A 44 13.28 15.87 -13.94
CA HIS A 44 13.81 14.53 -13.78
C HIS A 44 13.99 14.25 -12.29
N ILE A 45 13.37 13.18 -11.81
CA ILE A 45 13.41 12.81 -10.40
C ILE A 45 14.00 11.41 -10.23
N SER A 46 14.95 11.27 -9.30
CA SER A 46 15.56 9.97 -9.05
C SER A 46 16.04 9.82 -7.61
N GLY A 47 16.21 8.59 -7.19
CA GLY A 47 16.78 8.26 -5.88
C GLY A 47 16.19 7.00 -5.26
N PRO A 48 16.63 6.65 -4.04
CA PRO A 48 16.19 5.44 -3.38
C PRO A 48 14.79 5.58 -2.79
N LEU A 49 13.98 4.53 -2.99
CA LEU A 49 12.72 4.28 -2.29
C LEU A 49 12.89 3.09 -1.34
N LEU A 50 12.31 3.20 -0.16
CA LEU A 50 12.11 2.07 0.73
C LEU A 50 10.70 1.52 0.48
N LEU A 51 10.64 0.28 0.00
CA LEU A 51 9.39 -0.45 -0.20
C LEU A 51 9.18 -1.40 0.97
N THR A 52 8.00 -1.36 1.56
CA THR A 52 7.56 -2.33 2.57
C THR A 52 6.29 -2.99 2.07
N ARG A 53 6.33 -4.32 2.00
CA ARG A 53 5.19 -5.16 1.61
C ARG A 53 4.86 -6.10 2.75
N THR A 54 3.58 -6.19 3.09
CA THR A 54 3.08 -7.12 4.10
C THR A 54 1.91 -7.92 3.54
N ASP A 55 2.04 -9.23 3.56
CA ASP A 55 0.99 -10.19 3.23
C ASP A 55 0.49 -10.83 4.52
N THR A 56 -0.82 -10.80 4.74
CA THR A 56 -1.45 -11.41 5.92
C THR A 56 -2.58 -12.34 5.48
N PHE A 57 -2.49 -13.60 5.86
CA PHE A 57 -3.53 -14.59 5.63
C PHE A 57 -4.33 -14.81 6.91
N THR A 58 -5.65 -14.69 6.82
CA THR A 58 -6.54 -14.90 7.96
C THR A 58 -6.97 -16.36 8.07
N PRO A 59 -7.33 -16.85 9.27
CA PRO A 59 -7.84 -18.22 9.45
C PRO A 59 -9.12 -18.51 8.66
N SER A 60 -9.90 -17.49 8.33
CA SER A 60 -11.11 -17.58 7.49
C SER A 60 -10.84 -17.64 5.99
N GLY A 61 -9.57 -17.66 5.55
CA GLY A 61 -9.17 -17.70 4.15
C GLY A 61 -9.13 -16.33 3.45
N GLY A 62 -9.25 -15.24 4.20
CA GLY A 62 -9.03 -13.89 3.65
C GLY A 62 -7.55 -13.56 3.51
N HIS A 63 -7.23 -12.63 2.62
CA HIS A 63 -5.89 -12.12 2.38
C HIS A 63 -5.88 -10.59 2.49
N VAL A 64 -4.89 -10.06 3.18
CA VAL A 64 -4.64 -8.62 3.26
C VAL A 64 -3.24 -8.36 2.75
N PHE A 65 -3.15 -7.59 1.69
CA PHE A 65 -1.91 -7.08 1.13
C PHE A 65 -1.78 -5.60 1.47
N ALA A 66 -0.66 -5.23 2.10
CA ALA A 66 -0.34 -3.84 2.38
C ALA A 66 1.02 -3.50 1.77
N PHE A 67 1.07 -2.39 1.04
CA PHE A 67 2.26 -1.86 0.40
C PHE A 67 2.51 -0.43 0.85
N HIS A 68 3.77 -0.11 1.12
CA HIS A 68 4.23 1.25 1.41
C HIS A 68 5.48 1.56 0.59
N ALA A 69 5.53 2.74 -0.01
CA ALA A 69 6.74 3.29 -0.62
C ALA A 69 7.09 4.64 -0.01
N GLN A 70 8.32 4.79 0.44
CA GLN A 70 8.81 6.01 1.07
C GLN A 70 10.09 6.49 0.38
N PRO A 71 10.16 7.76 -0.07
CA PRO A 71 11.40 8.36 -0.55
C PRO A 71 12.47 8.41 0.55
N GLN A 72 13.68 7.95 0.22
CA GLN A 72 14.83 7.93 1.11
C GLN A 72 15.94 8.87 0.61
N GLY A 73 15.57 10.12 0.30
CA GLY A 73 16.47 11.10 -0.26
C GLY A 73 16.37 11.23 -1.78
N VAL A 74 15.21 10.89 -2.34
CA VAL A 74 14.86 11.15 -3.75
C VAL A 74 14.97 12.65 -4.04
N ARG A 75 15.59 13.00 -5.17
CA ARG A 75 15.80 14.38 -5.62
C ARG A 75 15.30 14.55 -7.04
N GLY A 76 14.85 15.75 -7.35
CA GLY A 76 14.50 16.16 -8.70
C GLY A 76 15.37 17.31 -9.16
N VAL A 77 15.49 17.44 -10.48
CA VAL A 77 16.13 18.59 -11.14
C VAL A 77 15.24 19.03 -12.28
N ASP A 78 14.88 20.32 -12.29
CA ASP A 78 14.23 20.93 -13.43
C ASP A 78 15.21 20.94 -14.61
N LEU A 79 14.79 20.36 -15.73
CA LEU A 79 15.66 20.20 -16.91
C LEU A 79 15.89 21.51 -17.71
N VAL A 80 15.14 22.57 -17.38
CA VAL A 80 15.22 23.85 -18.06
C VAL A 80 16.10 24.85 -17.29
N ASP A 81 15.83 25.03 -16.00
CA ASP A 81 16.50 26.06 -15.18
C ASP A 81 17.45 25.50 -14.11
N GLY A 82 17.46 24.16 -13.92
CA GLY A 82 18.33 23.48 -12.97
C GLY A 82 17.87 23.59 -11.51
N THR A 83 16.64 24.06 -11.24
CA THR A 83 16.08 24.08 -9.89
C THR A 83 16.08 22.69 -9.28
N VAL A 84 16.62 22.58 -8.07
CA VAL A 84 16.72 21.32 -7.35
C VAL A 84 15.52 21.14 -6.43
N PHE A 85 14.94 19.95 -6.46
CA PHE A 85 13.82 19.56 -5.61
C PHE A 85 14.19 18.38 -4.72
N ARG A 86 13.46 18.27 -3.63
CA ARG A 86 13.50 17.13 -2.72
C ARG A 86 12.11 16.51 -2.65
N ALA A 87 12.03 15.22 -2.88
CA ALA A 87 10.79 14.49 -2.77
C ALA A 87 10.61 13.93 -1.36
N VAL A 88 9.45 14.19 -0.78
CA VAL A 88 8.99 13.62 0.49
C VAL A 88 7.54 13.18 0.33
N GLY A 89 7.12 12.17 1.05
CA GLY A 89 5.76 11.69 0.96
C GLY A 89 5.63 10.22 1.27
N LEU A 90 4.47 9.69 0.94
CA LEU A 90 4.12 8.30 1.16
C LEU A 90 3.17 7.85 0.07
N THR A 91 3.48 6.72 -0.53
CA THR A 91 2.52 5.91 -1.28
C THR A 91 2.11 4.72 -0.43
N ARG A 92 0.83 4.50 -0.31
CA ARG A 92 0.26 3.37 0.42
C ARG A 92 -0.83 2.72 -0.41
N ASP A 93 -0.77 1.41 -0.48
CA ASP A 93 -1.81 0.59 -1.06
C ASP A 93 -2.24 -0.49 -0.07
N LEU A 94 -3.54 -0.71 0.05
CA LEU A 94 -4.14 -1.72 0.91
C LEU A 94 -5.21 -2.46 0.13
N ILE A 95 -4.96 -3.74 -0.10
CA ILE A 95 -5.92 -4.64 -0.75
C ILE A 95 -6.39 -5.65 0.29
N VAL A 96 -7.71 -5.78 0.43
CA VAL A 96 -8.35 -6.75 1.32
C VAL A 96 -9.24 -7.65 0.49
N GLU A 97 -8.88 -8.93 0.46
CA GLU A 97 -9.64 -10.00 -0.17
C GLU A 97 -10.38 -10.78 0.91
N SER A 98 -11.68 -10.85 0.79
CA SER A 98 -12.56 -11.51 1.77
C SER A 98 -13.32 -12.67 1.14
N PRO A 99 -13.42 -13.85 1.78
CA PRO A 99 -14.36 -14.89 1.34
C PRO A 99 -15.82 -14.38 1.45
N PRO A 100 -16.68 -14.66 0.48
CA PRO A 100 -16.56 -15.55 -0.68
C PRO A 100 -16.09 -14.88 -1.99
N GLY A 101 -15.19 -13.88 -1.96
CA GLY A 101 -14.59 -13.33 -3.18
C GLY A 101 -14.76 -11.81 -3.37
N GLY A 102 -15.12 -11.08 -2.33
CA GLY A 102 -15.11 -9.60 -2.37
C GLY A 102 -13.69 -9.06 -2.20
N THR A 103 -13.34 -7.99 -2.92
CA THR A 103 -12.06 -7.28 -2.82
C THR A 103 -12.31 -5.80 -2.54
N THR A 104 -11.59 -5.25 -1.60
CA THR A 104 -11.54 -3.80 -1.34
C THR A 104 -10.12 -3.33 -1.51
N GLU A 105 -9.92 -2.27 -2.27
CA GLU A 105 -8.63 -1.63 -2.46
C GLU A 105 -8.71 -0.16 -2.04
N THR A 106 -7.70 0.28 -1.30
CA THR A 106 -7.52 1.67 -0.91
C THR A 106 -6.11 2.10 -1.25
N PHE A 107 -5.99 2.98 -2.22
CA PHE A 107 -4.73 3.57 -2.64
C PHE A 107 -4.65 5.02 -2.19
N VAL A 108 -3.52 5.39 -1.60
CA VAL A 108 -3.19 6.76 -1.22
C VAL A 108 -1.78 7.05 -1.70
N ASN A 109 -1.65 8.00 -2.62
CA ASN A 109 -0.37 8.58 -3.00
C ASN A 109 -0.38 10.05 -2.60
N ARG A 110 0.54 10.46 -1.75
CA ARG A 110 0.74 11.86 -1.41
C ARG A 110 2.22 12.17 -1.48
N PHE A 111 2.58 12.81 -2.57
CA PHE A 111 3.96 13.12 -2.89
C PHE A 111 4.17 14.63 -2.89
N HIS A 112 5.09 15.11 -2.08
CA HIS A 112 5.43 16.51 -2.00
C HIS A 112 6.83 16.72 -2.57
N ILE A 113 6.91 17.52 -3.61
CA ILE A 113 8.14 17.90 -4.30
C ILE A 113 8.48 19.30 -3.87
N GLN A 114 9.44 19.41 -2.97
CA GLN A 114 9.86 20.66 -2.35
C GLN A 114 11.04 21.24 -3.08
N ALA A 115 10.87 22.44 -3.65
CA ALA A 115 11.97 23.19 -4.24
C ALA A 115 12.96 23.66 -3.17
N THR A 116 14.24 23.63 -3.51
CA THR A 116 15.28 24.27 -2.72
C THR A 116 15.48 25.72 -3.19
N GLY A 117 15.79 26.63 -2.26
CA GLY A 117 16.06 28.02 -2.63
C GLY A 117 14.84 28.93 -2.82
N GLY A 118 13.65 28.51 -2.35
CA GLY A 118 12.44 29.35 -2.34
C GLY A 118 11.63 29.35 -3.63
N ALA A 119 11.92 28.43 -4.57
CA ALA A 119 11.07 28.17 -5.72
C ALA A 119 9.75 27.49 -5.32
N GLU A 120 8.80 27.41 -6.24
CA GLU A 120 7.50 26.78 -6.01
C GLU A 120 7.63 25.29 -5.69
N SER A 121 6.81 24.83 -4.77
CA SER A 121 6.74 23.42 -4.36
C SER A 121 5.41 22.82 -4.78
N TYR A 122 5.41 21.53 -5.10
CA TYR A 122 4.26 20.86 -5.69
C TYR A 122 3.80 19.69 -4.80
N ILE A 123 2.49 19.48 -4.75
CA ILE A 123 1.90 18.33 -4.05
C ILE A 123 1.06 17.55 -5.05
N ILE A 124 1.41 16.29 -5.23
CA ILE A 124 0.62 15.32 -5.99
C ILE A 124 -0.19 14.51 -4.97
N THR A 125 -1.48 14.44 -5.16
CA THR A 125 -2.35 13.62 -4.32
C THR A 125 -3.26 12.78 -5.19
N ASP A 126 -3.16 11.47 -5.03
CA ASP A 126 -4.06 10.49 -5.62
C ASP A 126 -4.66 9.68 -4.48
N LEU A 127 -5.96 9.58 -4.46
CA LEU A 127 -6.70 8.75 -3.53
C LEU A 127 -7.81 8.05 -4.30
N PHE A 128 -7.85 6.73 -4.21
CA PHE A 128 -9.03 6.00 -4.64
C PHE A 128 -9.39 4.91 -3.63
N HIS A 129 -10.67 4.62 -3.57
CA HIS A 129 -11.20 3.50 -2.81
C HIS A 129 -12.24 2.80 -3.68
N ILE A 130 -11.99 1.54 -3.95
CA ILE A 130 -12.88 0.70 -4.74
C ILE A 130 -13.27 -0.55 -3.98
N THR A 131 -14.49 -1.01 -4.21
CA THR A 131 -14.97 -2.31 -3.74
C THR A 131 -15.42 -3.13 -4.94
N ILE A 132 -14.92 -4.36 -5.04
CA ILE A 132 -15.37 -5.36 -6.01
C ILE A 132 -16.15 -6.41 -5.24
N THR A 133 -17.44 -6.54 -5.55
CA THR A 133 -18.32 -7.53 -4.92
C THR A 133 -18.07 -8.93 -5.49
N PRO A 134 -18.50 -10.02 -4.81
CA PRO A 134 -18.28 -11.38 -5.29
C PRO A 134 -18.85 -11.69 -6.68
N ASP A 135 -19.84 -10.93 -7.14
CA ASP A 135 -20.40 -11.01 -8.49
C ASP A 135 -19.63 -10.20 -9.54
N GLY A 136 -18.51 -9.57 -9.14
CA GLY A 136 -17.66 -8.76 -10.01
C GLY A 136 -18.15 -7.32 -10.21
N THR A 137 -19.18 -6.88 -9.50
CA THR A 137 -19.63 -5.48 -9.57
C THR A 137 -18.61 -4.57 -8.92
N VAL A 138 -18.12 -3.57 -9.66
CA VAL A 138 -17.17 -2.56 -9.16
C VAL A 138 -17.95 -1.35 -8.68
N ARG A 139 -17.61 -0.90 -7.46
CA ARG A 139 -18.09 0.34 -6.87
C ARG A 139 -16.89 1.22 -6.53
N VAL A 140 -16.85 2.41 -7.11
CA VAL A 140 -15.88 3.45 -6.76
C VAL A 140 -16.54 4.34 -5.72
N GLU A 141 -15.98 4.39 -4.53
CA GLU A 141 -16.54 5.15 -3.41
C GLU A 141 -15.90 6.53 -3.27
N VAL A 142 -14.61 6.61 -3.56
CA VAL A 142 -13.84 7.87 -3.52
C VAL A 142 -12.81 7.85 -4.63
N GLU A 143 -12.72 8.93 -5.37
CA GLU A 143 -11.65 9.21 -6.31
C GLU A 143 -11.26 10.68 -6.16
N VAL A 144 -10.03 10.93 -5.74
CA VAL A 144 -9.45 12.26 -5.66
C VAL A 144 -8.13 12.23 -6.41
N HIS A 145 -8.06 13.01 -7.46
CA HIS A 145 -6.83 13.30 -8.18
C HIS A 145 -6.59 14.80 -8.12
N SER A 146 -5.47 15.22 -7.58
CA SER A 146 -5.04 16.62 -7.63
C SER A 146 -3.66 16.69 -8.26
N GLU A 147 -3.62 17.26 -9.43
CA GLU A 147 -2.37 17.67 -10.05
C GLU A 147 -1.80 18.91 -9.33
N PRO A 148 -0.48 19.12 -9.40
CA PRO A 148 0.18 20.24 -8.73
C PRO A 148 -0.29 21.63 -9.22
N CYS A 149 -1.07 21.69 -10.28
CA CYS A 149 -1.60 22.89 -10.88
C CYS A 149 -3.09 23.04 -10.68
#